data_5ec77c9695985afffa0cf034c5fda1b5
#
_entry.id   5ec77c9695985afffa0cf034c5fda1b5
#
_cell.length_a   1.000
_cell.length_b   1.000
_cell.length_c   1.000
_cell.angle_alpha   90.00
_cell.angle_beta   90.00
_cell.angle_gamma   90.00
#
_symmetry.space_group_name_H-M   'P 1'
#
loop_
_entity.id
_entity.type
_entity.pdbx_description
1 polymer ?
#
loop_
_entity_poly.entity_id
_entity_poly.type
_entity_poly.pdbx_seq_one_letter_code
_entity_poly.pdbx_strand_id
1 'polypeptide(L)'
;MRFDLQLFAAESGRKIIYLYRPLSKAATMDGTQIAFVTENERSKSKDADSTATKDGSIRTPGAMEQEITCTSILDSGDDMIETLEDALDDDELMEIWEADLTRPGTGANKFKGRYFQGYLTELSKTSSAEDMVEVSLTFGINGNGQKGDVTVTAAQQDAAGYVFKDTPKTGV
;
A
#
# COMPACT_ATOMS: atom_id res chain seq x y z
N MET A 1 21.28 -39.64 -5.31
CA MET A 1 20.11 -38.95 -4.72
C MET A 1 20.45 -37.47 -4.67
N ARG A 2 19.86 -36.63 -5.54
CA ARG A 2 19.99 -35.18 -5.45
C ARG A 2 18.89 -34.68 -4.53
N PHE A 3 19.25 -34.09 -3.42
CA PHE A 3 18.33 -33.35 -2.58
C PHE A 3 18.15 -31.96 -3.25
N ASP A 4 17.04 -31.73 -3.92
CA ASP A 4 16.64 -30.39 -4.31
C ASP A 4 16.20 -29.65 -3.04
N LEU A 5 17.14 -28.92 -2.46
CA LEU A 5 16.84 -27.99 -1.38
C LEU A 5 16.08 -26.81 -2.00
N GLN A 6 14.76 -26.79 -1.88
CA GLN A 6 13.97 -25.61 -2.22
C GLN A 6 14.33 -24.51 -1.22
N LEU A 7 15.14 -23.56 -1.66
CA LEU A 7 15.41 -22.34 -0.92
C LEU A 7 14.16 -21.44 -0.99
N PHE A 8 13.33 -21.51 0.04
CA PHE A 8 12.24 -20.57 0.21
C PHE A 8 12.83 -19.22 0.63
N ALA A 9 12.71 -18.20 -0.22
CA ALA A 9 13.06 -16.84 0.13
C ALA A 9 11.79 -16.14 0.67
N ALA A 10 11.82 -15.77 1.95
CA ALA A 10 10.76 -14.92 2.53
C ALA A 10 10.93 -13.49 2.02
N GLU A 11 9.83 -12.88 1.59
CA GLU A 11 9.83 -11.45 1.21
C GLU A 11 9.91 -10.55 2.46
N SER A 12 10.72 -9.50 2.37
CA SER A 12 10.81 -8.49 3.41
C SER A 12 9.68 -7.48 3.24
N GLY A 13 8.88 -7.26 4.28
CA GLY A 13 7.82 -6.25 4.29
C GLY A 13 8.30 -4.83 3.95
N ARG A 14 9.57 -4.52 4.20
CA ARG A 14 10.19 -3.22 3.83
C ARG A 14 10.31 -3.00 2.33
N LYS A 15 10.19 -4.05 1.53
CA LYS A 15 10.30 -4.01 0.07
C LYS A 15 8.94 -3.87 -0.63
N ILE A 16 7.85 -3.99 0.12
CA ILE A 16 6.50 -3.70 -0.37
C ILE A 16 6.15 -2.28 0.08
N ILE A 17 5.95 -1.39 -0.88
CA ILE A 17 5.63 0.00 -0.60
C ILE A 17 4.28 0.37 -1.20
N TYR A 18 3.63 1.36 -0.60
CA TYR A 18 2.36 1.90 -1.07
C TYR A 18 2.51 3.37 -1.38
N LEU A 19 1.89 3.78 -2.50
CA LEU A 19 1.82 5.15 -2.96
C LEU A 19 0.36 5.55 -3.06
N TYR A 20 0.06 6.80 -2.73
CA TYR A 20 -1.30 7.33 -2.65
C TYR A 20 -1.41 8.63 -3.41
N ARG A 21 -2.58 8.89 -3.98
CA ARG A 21 -2.91 10.15 -4.64
C ARG A 21 -4.41 10.32 -4.74
N PRO A 22 -5.01 11.49 -4.41
CA PRO A 22 -6.37 11.79 -4.79
C PRO A 22 -6.50 11.82 -6.33
N LEU A 23 -7.54 11.21 -6.87
CA LEU A 23 -7.76 11.17 -8.33
C LEU A 23 -7.93 12.58 -8.92
N SER A 24 -8.52 13.50 -8.17
CA SER A 24 -8.67 14.92 -8.55
C SER A 24 -7.31 15.59 -8.81
N LYS A 25 -6.25 15.16 -8.13
CA LYS A 25 -4.89 15.70 -8.25
C LYS A 25 -4.03 14.95 -9.26
N ALA A 26 -4.60 14.03 -10.05
CA ALA A 26 -3.84 13.18 -10.99
C ALA A 26 -3.01 13.95 -12.03
N ALA A 27 -3.44 15.16 -12.41
CA ALA A 27 -2.72 16.00 -13.37
C ALA A 27 -1.57 16.82 -12.76
N THR A 28 -1.50 16.96 -11.44
CA THR A 28 -0.59 17.88 -10.75
C THR A 28 0.27 17.24 -9.67
N MET A 29 -0.04 15.99 -9.27
CA MET A 29 0.62 15.29 -8.18
C MET A 29 1.01 13.87 -8.60
N ASP A 30 2.21 13.46 -8.29
CA ASP A 30 2.64 12.07 -8.42
C ASP A 30 2.10 11.22 -7.26
N GLY A 31 2.07 9.89 -7.45
CA GLY A 31 1.80 8.98 -6.35
C GLY A 31 2.86 9.15 -5.26
N THR A 32 2.43 9.46 -4.04
CA THR A 32 3.30 9.83 -2.92
C THR A 32 3.21 8.80 -1.81
N GLN A 33 4.36 8.47 -1.25
CA GLN A 33 4.48 7.59 -0.08
C GLN A 33 4.22 8.42 1.19
N ILE A 34 3.51 7.83 2.15
CA ILE A 34 3.40 8.40 3.50
C ILE A 34 4.73 8.21 4.22
N ALA A 35 5.17 9.23 4.97
CA ALA A 35 6.40 9.14 5.75
C ALA A 35 6.23 8.19 6.96
N PHE A 36 7.33 7.61 7.40
CA PHE A 36 7.43 6.79 8.61
C PHE A 36 6.36 5.71 8.79
N VAL A 37 5.98 5.06 7.69
CA VAL A 37 5.06 3.93 7.73
C VAL A 37 5.67 2.78 8.54
N THR A 38 4.93 2.31 9.52
CA THR A 38 5.29 1.16 10.36
C THR A 38 4.69 -0.13 9.85
N GLU A 39 3.48 -0.06 9.28
CA GLU A 39 2.76 -1.22 8.78
C GLU A 39 1.83 -0.84 7.63
N ASN A 40 1.74 -1.72 6.64
CA ASN A 40 0.69 -1.74 5.64
C ASN A 40 0.10 -3.14 5.58
N GLU A 41 -1.21 -3.24 5.47
CA GLU A 41 -1.90 -4.49 5.23
C GLU A 41 -2.85 -4.35 4.05
N ARG A 42 -2.95 -5.39 3.24
CA ARG A 42 -3.98 -5.52 2.23
C ARG A 42 -4.75 -6.81 2.47
N SER A 43 -5.99 -6.66 2.88
CA SER A 43 -6.92 -7.77 3.10
C SER A 43 -7.86 -7.94 1.92
N LYS A 44 -8.31 -9.16 1.72
CA LYS A 44 -9.23 -9.52 0.65
C LYS A 44 -10.09 -10.69 1.11
N SER A 45 -11.38 -10.49 1.17
CA SER A 45 -12.32 -11.50 1.64
C SER A 45 -13.52 -11.66 0.71
N LYS A 46 -14.14 -12.82 0.78
CA LYS A 46 -15.44 -13.12 0.18
C LYS A 46 -16.26 -13.92 1.17
N ASP A 47 -17.46 -13.48 1.39
CA ASP A 47 -18.44 -14.32 2.06
C ASP A 47 -18.85 -15.48 1.15
N ALA A 48 -19.28 -16.57 1.74
CA ALA A 48 -19.79 -17.73 1.01
C ALA A 48 -21.08 -18.20 1.68
N ASP A 49 -22.18 -17.99 0.96
CA ASP A 49 -23.47 -18.53 1.37
C ASP A 49 -23.49 -20.05 1.24
N SER A 50 -24.06 -20.72 2.21
CA SER A 50 -24.20 -22.17 2.20
C SER A 50 -25.67 -22.55 2.01
N THR A 51 -25.96 -23.26 0.94
CA THR A 51 -27.29 -23.81 0.67
C THR A 51 -27.28 -25.31 0.92
N ALA A 52 -28.14 -25.79 1.83
CA ALA A 52 -28.30 -27.22 2.07
C ALA A 52 -29.07 -27.88 0.92
N THR A 53 -28.54 -28.98 0.40
CA THR A 53 -29.20 -29.84 -0.58
C THR A 53 -29.41 -31.23 -0.01
N LYS A 54 -30.16 -32.07 -0.71
CA LYS A 54 -30.38 -33.45 -0.30
C LYS A 54 -29.09 -34.30 -0.28
N ASP A 55 -28.08 -33.88 -1.05
CA ASP A 55 -26.80 -34.59 -1.20
C ASP A 55 -25.63 -33.91 -0.48
N GLY A 56 -25.89 -32.85 0.31
CA GLY A 56 -24.89 -32.07 1.04
C GLY A 56 -25.12 -30.56 0.96
N SER A 57 -24.13 -29.77 1.36
CA SER A 57 -24.21 -28.32 1.26
C SER A 57 -23.35 -27.80 0.09
N ILE A 58 -23.90 -26.86 -0.65
CA ILE A 58 -23.20 -26.14 -1.73
C ILE A 58 -22.88 -24.73 -1.22
N ARG A 59 -21.63 -24.27 -1.44
CA ARG A 59 -21.22 -22.90 -1.13
C ARG A 59 -21.16 -22.06 -2.38
N THR A 60 -21.82 -20.90 -2.34
CA THR A 60 -21.80 -19.90 -3.40
C THR A 60 -21.01 -18.68 -2.92
N PRO A 61 -19.91 -18.28 -3.60
CA PRO A 61 -19.14 -17.12 -3.18
C PRO A 61 -19.95 -15.83 -3.39
N GLY A 62 -19.96 -14.97 -2.36
CA GLY A 62 -20.55 -13.65 -2.38
C GLY A 62 -19.68 -12.58 -3.05
N ALA A 63 -20.02 -11.34 -2.82
CA ALA A 63 -19.23 -10.19 -3.26
C ALA A 63 -17.84 -10.20 -2.62
N MET A 64 -16.87 -9.63 -3.32
CA MET A 64 -15.53 -9.46 -2.77
C MET A 64 -15.44 -8.14 -2.03
N GLU A 65 -14.87 -8.19 -0.84
CA GLU A 65 -14.46 -7.03 -0.06
C GLU A 65 -12.95 -6.96 -0.02
N GLN A 66 -12.40 -5.76 -0.18
CA GLN A 66 -10.97 -5.53 -0.15
C GLN A 66 -10.68 -4.22 0.56
N GLU A 67 -9.72 -4.28 1.47
CA GLU A 67 -9.25 -3.12 2.24
C GLU A 67 -7.73 -3.01 2.17
N ILE A 68 -7.24 -1.79 2.25
CA ILE A 68 -5.84 -1.48 2.45
C ILE A 68 -5.74 -0.61 3.69
N THR A 69 -4.90 -1.01 4.65
CA THR A 69 -4.63 -0.22 5.85
C THR A 69 -3.19 0.28 5.84
N CYS A 70 -2.97 1.38 6.52
CA CYS A 70 -1.65 1.97 6.70
C CYS A 70 -1.54 2.54 8.11
N THR A 71 -0.47 2.19 8.80
CA THR A 71 -0.12 2.80 10.08
C THR A 71 1.22 3.50 9.93
N SER A 72 1.30 4.75 10.39
CA SER A 72 2.51 5.57 10.31
C SER A 72 2.70 6.41 11.57
N ILE A 73 3.94 6.81 11.81
CA ILE A 73 4.25 7.87 12.78
C ILE A 73 4.09 9.22 12.08
N LEU A 74 3.34 10.13 12.69
CA LEU A 74 3.10 11.45 12.11
C LEU A 74 4.40 12.24 11.99
N ASP A 75 4.71 12.64 10.77
CA ASP A 75 5.73 13.65 10.49
C ASP A 75 5.08 15.03 10.36
N SER A 76 5.56 16.00 11.10
CA SER A 76 5.06 17.39 11.05
C SER A 76 5.34 18.10 9.71
N GLY A 77 6.19 17.53 8.87
CA GLY A 77 6.51 18.03 7.53
C GLY A 77 5.86 17.24 6.39
N ASP A 78 5.03 16.24 6.70
CA ASP A 78 4.35 15.43 5.69
C ASP A 78 2.93 15.95 5.44
N ASP A 79 2.77 16.74 4.37
CA ASP A 79 1.47 17.27 3.93
C ASP A 79 0.51 16.17 3.42
N MET A 80 0.99 14.92 3.28
CA MET A 80 0.17 13.83 2.74
C MET A 80 -0.96 13.45 3.69
N ILE A 81 -0.73 13.48 4.99
CA ILE A 81 -1.77 13.17 5.99
C ILE A 81 -2.89 14.21 5.96
N GLU A 82 -2.56 15.50 5.80
CA GLU A 82 -3.55 16.56 5.65
C GLU A 82 -4.33 16.39 4.34
N THR A 83 -3.64 16.08 3.24
CA THR A 83 -4.28 15.77 1.96
C THR A 83 -5.25 14.59 2.04
N LEU A 84 -4.92 13.58 2.85
CA LEU A 84 -5.80 12.41 3.07
C LEU A 84 -6.99 12.74 3.97
N GLU A 85 -6.80 13.61 4.96
CA GLU A 85 -7.89 14.09 5.82
C GLU A 85 -8.91 14.90 5.00
N ASP A 86 -8.43 15.81 4.14
CA ASP A 86 -9.29 16.53 3.19
C ASP A 86 -10.02 15.58 2.23
N ALA A 87 -9.33 14.56 1.73
CA ALA A 87 -9.93 13.58 0.81
C ALA A 87 -11.01 12.73 1.50
N LEU A 88 -10.89 12.48 2.80
CA LEU A 88 -11.93 11.81 3.60
C LEU A 88 -13.16 12.72 3.77
N ASP A 89 -12.92 14.01 4.08
CA ASP A 89 -13.99 14.98 4.30
C ASP A 89 -14.78 15.28 3.01
N ASP A 90 -14.12 15.27 1.87
CA ASP A 90 -14.69 15.56 0.56
C ASP A 90 -15.16 14.32 -0.22
N ASP A 91 -15.11 13.12 0.40
CA ASP A 91 -15.45 11.85 -0.26
C ASP A 91 -14.67 11.63 -1.58
N GLU A 92 -13.39 12.01 -1.61
CA GLU A 92 -12.57 11.91 -2.81
C GLU A 92 -12.16 10.47 -3.13
N LEU A 93 -12.23 10.12 -4.41
CA LEU A 93 -11.69 8.85 -4.90
C LEU A 93 -10.17 8.88 -4.89
N MET A 94 -9.59 7.90 -4.23
CA MET A 94 -8.13 7.72 -4.12
C MET A 94 -7.60 6.74 -5.14
N GLU A 95 -6.43 7.03 -5.66
CA GLU A 95 -5.58 6.09 -6.39
C GLU A 95 -4.51 5.54 -5.44
N ILE A 96 -4.34 4.22 -5.44
CA ILE A 96 -3.38 3.53 -4.56
C ILE A 96 -2.57 2.55 -5.40
N TRP A 97 -1.25 2.59 -5.24
CA TRP A 97 -0.33 1.63 -5.85
C TRP A 97 0.40 0.84 -4.78
N GLU A 98 0.40 -0.47 -4.93
CA GLU A 98 1.28 -1.39 -4.22
C GLU A 98 2.44 -1.72 -5.15
N ALA A 99 3.67 -1.54 -4.73
CA ALA A 99 4.86 -1.86 -5.50
C ALA A 99 5.79 -2.79 -4.74
N ASP A 100 6.25 -3.84 -5.41
CA ASP A 100 7.19 -4.82 -4.88
C ASP A 100 8.59 -4.53 -5.43
N LEU A 101 9.44 -3.95 -4.62
CA LEU A 101 10.80 -3.55 -4.98
C LEU A 101 11.75 -4.74 -5.21
N THR A 102 11.34 -5.95 -4.86
CA THR A 102 12.10 -7.17 -5.15
C THR A 102 11.89 -7.67 -6.57
N ARG A 103 10.84 -7.16 -7.26
CA ARG A 103 10.42 -7.62 -8.58
C ARG A 103 10.50 -6.50 -9.61
N PRO A 104 11.61 -6.37 -10.34
CA PRO A 104 11.75 -5.35 -11.38
C PRO A 104 10.65 -5.49 -12.45
N GLY A 105 10.14 -4.34 -12.89
CA GLY A 105 9.24 -4.22 -14.01
C GLY A 105 9.98 -4.01 -15.33
N THR A 106 9.23 -3.62 -16.37
CA THR A 106 9.80 -3.31 -17.68
C THR A 106 10.14 -1.83 -17.76
N GLY A 107 11.42 -1.50 -17.61
CA GLY A 107 11.93 -0.13 -17.68
C GLY A 107 12.62 0.32 -16.40
N ALA A 108 13.31 1.47 -16.47
CA ALA A 108 14.02 2.03 -15.33
C ALA A 108 13.02 2.49 -14.24
N ASN A 109 13.36 2.22 -13.00
CA ASN A 109 12.55 2.58 -11.81
C ASN A 109 11.11 2.02 -11.83
N LYS A 110 10.86 0.95 -12.58
CA LYS A 110 9.58 0.25 -12.61
C LYS A 110 9.65 -1.08 -11.88
N PHE A 111 8.61 -1.34 -11.10
CA PHE A 111 8.49 -2.54 -10.27
C PHE A 111 7.13 -3.17 -10.47
N LYS A 112 7.06 -4.50 -10.34
CA LYS A 112 5.78 -5.20 -10.38
C LYS A 112 4.91 -4.75 -9.22
N GLY A 113 3.64 -4.50 -9.52
CA GLY A 113 2.73 -4.00 -8.51
C GLY A 113 1.27 -4.13 -8.91
N ARG A 114 0.45 -3.41 -8.18
CA ARG A 114 -0.99 -3.35 -8.40
C ARG A 114 -1.47 -1.91 -8.25
N TYR A 115 -2.46 -1.57 -9.03
CA TYR A 115 -3.20 -0.33 -8.98
C TYR A 115 -4.60 -0.57 -8.44
N PHE A 116 -5.04 0.29 -7.54
CA PHE A 116 -6.35 0.24 -6.92
C PHE A 116 -7.00 1.62 -6.95
N GLN A 117 -8.32 1.61 -6.93
CA GLN A 117 -9.13 2.79 -6.64
C GLN A 117 -10.02 2.49 -5.43
N GLY A 118 -10.20 3.46 -4.57
CA GLY A 118 -11.02 3.32 -3.38
C GLY A 118 -11.20 4.64 -2.65
N TYR A 119 -11.84 4.59 -1.52
CA TYR A 119 -12.07 5.74 -0.66
C TYR A 119 -11.37 5.53 0.68
N LEU A 120 -10.83 6.59 1.25
CA LEU A 120 -10.44 6.58 2.65
C LEU A 120 -11.73 6.50 3.47
N THR A 121 -11.85 5.50 4.31
CA THR A 121 -13.06 5.23 5.11
C THR A 121 -12.84 5.52 6.59
N GLU A 122 -11.59 5.54 7.02
CA GLU A 122 -11.22 5.84 8.41
C GLU A 122 -9.84 6.49 8.46
N LEU A 123 -9.72 7.53 9.27
CA LEU A 123 -8.47 8.14 9.67
C LEU A 123 -8.51 8.36 11.18
N SER A 124 -7.58 7.77 11.90
CA SER A 124 -7.44 7.98 13.34
C SER A 124 -6.05 8.50 13.69
N LYS A 125 -6.00 9.47 14.60
CA LYS A 125 -4.76 10.02 15.15
C LYS A 125 -4.71 9.73 16.65
N THR A 126 -3.71 8.99 17.09
CA THR A 126 -3.50 8.67 18.50
C THR A 126 -2.30 9.44 19.02
N SER A 127 -2.52 10.30 20.02
CA SER A 127 -1.45 11.03 20.70
C SER A 127 -1.41 10.65 22.18
N SER A 128 -0.30 10.09 22.62
CA SER A 128 -0.06 9.79 24.03
C SER A 128 1.05 10.70 24.56
N ALA A 129 1.10 10.87 25.88
CA ALA A 129 2.11 11.73 26.51
C ALA A 129 3.54 11.14 26.43
N GLU A 130 3.66 9.84 26.22
CA GLU A 130 4.92 9.10 26.25
C GLU A 130 5.42 8.65 24.88
N ASP A 131 4.51 8.64 23.87
CA ASP A 131 4.79 8.11 22.52
C ASP A 131 4.65 9.19 21.45
N MET A 132 5.20 8.90 20.28
CA MET A 132 4.97 9.68 19.06
C MET A 132 3.51 9.56 18.60
N VAL A 133 3.02 10.57 17.92
CA VAL A 133 1.66 10.53 17.33
C VAL A 133 1.61 9.46 16.25
N GLU A 134 0.69 8.53 16.40
CA GLU A 134 0.42 7.49 15.40
C GLU A 134 -0.81 7.85 14.59
N VAL A 135 -0.74 7.59 13.28
CA VAL A 135 -1.86 7.75 12.35
C VAL A 135 -2.18 6.40 11.74
N SER A 136 -3.44 6.01 11.82
CA SER A 136 -3.95 4.81 11.17
C SER A 136 -5.01 5.18 10.13
N LEU A 137 -4.89 4.57 8.96
CA LEU A 137 -5.71 4.84 7.79
C LEU A 137 -6.32 3.52 7.28
N THR A 138 -7.59 3.57 6.88
CA THR A 138 -8.27 2.44 6.24
C THR A 138 -8.90 2.90 4.92
N PHE A 139 -8.59 2.19 3.85
CA PHE A 139 -9.14 2.43 2.52
C PHE A 139 -10.02 1.27 2.10
N GLY A 140 -11.29 1.55 1.79
CA GLY A 140 -12.19 0.61 1.14
C GLY A 140 -11.94 0.60 -0.38
N ILE A 141 -11.61 -0.55 -0.94
CA ILE A 141 -11.16 -0.69 -2.32
C ILE A 141 -12.30 -1.11 -3.25
N ASN A 142 -12.42 -0.42 -4.38
CA ASN A 142 -13.36 -0.75 -5.43
C ASN A 142 -12.82 -1.90 -6.30
N GLY A 143 -13.53 -3.02 -6.32
CA GLY A 143 -13.19 -4.15 -7.19
C GLY A 143 -11.89 -4.88 -6.81
N ASN A 144 -11.17 -5.39 -7.81
CA ASN A 144 -10.06 -6.33 -7.62
C ASN A 144 -8.65 -5.73 -7.72
N GLY A 145 -8.55 -4.47 -8.14
CA GLY A 145 -7.29 -3.87 -8.55
C GLY A 145 -6.73 -4.47 -9.85
N GLN A 146 -5.77 -3.78 -10.46
CA GLN A 146 -5.12 -4.18 -11.71
C GLN A 146 -3.63 -4.41 -11.49
N LYS A 147 -3.09 -5.47 -12.08
CA LYS A 147 -1.65 -5.74 -12.08
C LYS A 147 -0.96 -4.87 -13.13
N GLY A 148 0.23 -4.40 -12.81
CA GLY A 148 1.02 -3.59 -13.74
C GLY A 148 2.40 -3.27 -13.20
N ASP A 149 3.09 -2.40 -13.91
CA ASP A 149 4.40 -1.90 -13.51
C ASP A 149 4.23 -0.50 -12.90
N VAL A 150 4.63 -0.36 -11.65
CA VAL A 150 4.56 0.90 -10.88
C VAL A 150 5.91 1.61 -10.97
N THR A 151 5.89 2.90 -11.29
CA THR A 151 7.08 3.73 -11.26
C THR A 151 7.33 4.20 -9.82
N VAL A 152 8.52 3.91 -9.31
CA VAL A 152 8.95 4.29 -7.96
C VAL A 152 10.22 5.11 -8.09
N THR A 153 10.20 6.34 -7.62
CA THR A 153 11.38 7.24 -7.73
C THR A 153 12.54 6.73 -6.89
N ALA A 154 13.77 7.16 -7.23
CA ALA A 154 14.96 6.79 -6.46
C ALA A 154 14.84 7.19 -4.98
N ALA A 155 14.26 8.35 -4.69
CA ALA A 155 14.03 8.82 -3.32
C ALA A 155 13.06 7.90 -2.55
N GLN A 156 11.99 7.43 -3.18
CA GLN A 156 11.04 6.49 -2.58
C GLN A 156 11.68 5.11 -2.35
N GLN A 157 12.55 4.67 -3.29
CA GLN A 157 13.32 3.43 -3.12
C GLN A 157 14.31 3.54 -1.95
N ASP A 158 14.99 4.68 -1.82
CA ASP A 158 15.93 4.96 -0.74
C ASP A 158 15.25 4.99 0.63
N ALA A 159 14.04 5.54 0.70
CA ALA A 159 13.23 5.56 1.92
C ALA A 159 12.81 4.14 2.37
N ALA A 160 12.58 3.23 1.43
CA ALA A 160 12.23 1.83 1.72
C ALA A 160 13.41 0.95 2.13
N GLY A 161 14.64 1.44 2.01
CA GLY A 161 15.86 0.71 2.39
C GLY A 161 17.07 1.63 2.50
N TYR A 162 17.94 1.36 3.45
CA TYR A 162 19.24 2.05 3.52
C TYR A 162 20.09 1.68 2.31
N VAL A 163 20.20 2.58 1.33
CA VAL A 163 21.17 2.46 0.25
C VAL A 163 22.49 3.03 0.74
N PHE A 164 23.57 2.28 0.52
CA PHE A 164 24.91 2.78 0.80
C PHE A 164 25.15 4.07 -0.01
N LYS A 165 25.47 5.16 0.70
CA LYS A 165 25.90 6.43 0.10
C LYS A 165 27.39 6.62 0.45
N ASP A 166 28.19 6.85 -0.57
CA ASP A 166 29.61 7.15 -0.36
C ASP A 166 29.79 8.53 0.28
N THR A 167 30.91 8.73 0.97
CA THR A 167 31.23 9.93 1.74
C THR A 167 31.48 11.22 0.92
N PRO A 168 31.83 11.19 -0.38
CA PRO A 168 31.91 12.40 -1.19
C PRO A 168 30.57 13.12 -1.26
N LYS A 169 30.61 14.47 -1.28
CA LYS A 169 29.40 15.27 -1.50
C LYS A 169 28.70 14.79 -2.76
N THR A 170 27.49 14.27 -2.61
CA THR A 170 26.60 14.03 -3.75
C THR A 170 26.30 15.40 -4.36
N GLY A 171 26.87 15.62 -5.56
CA GLY A 171 26.77 16.90 -6.26
C GLY A 171 25.33 17.32 -6.48
N VAL A 172 25.14 18.60 -6.45
CA VAL A 172 23.95 19.34 -6.84
C VAL A 172 23.58 19.03 -8.30
#